data_64be77c297cbdfa37b7098ed7f4c2bfa
#
_entry.id   64be77c297cbdfa37b7098ed7f4c2bfa
#
_cell.length_a   1.000
_cell.length_b   1.000
_cell.length_c   1.000
_cell.angle_alpha   90.00
_cell.angle_beta   90.00
_cell.angle_gamma   90.00
#
_symmetry.space_group_name_H-M   'P 1'
#
loop_
_entity.id
_entity.type
_entity.pdbx_description
1 polymer ?
#
loop_
_entity_poly.entity_id
_entity_poly.type
_entity_poly.pdbx_seq_one_letter_code
_entity_poly.pdbx_strand_id
1 'polypeptide(L)'
;MTRILHVLDHSLPMHSGYTFRTRAILRAQIDKGWEVRGITGRRHSAAGPTEQVVDGLTFHRTPGDPAKGNAVLREWRDLSAHADAIDALVRQWRPDVIHAHSPVLNAMAAQRVAKRHGIPLIYEIRAFWEDAAVGNGAGAENSPRYWLTRQLETRAVRSADAVAVICEGLRGDLVARGIDPAKIIVSPNGVDMTQFGTPAPRDPALTATLGLAGADVVGFIGSFYDYEGLDDLIAAMPQLVRARPQAKLLLVGGGPCEQALREQALASPFNDHIIFVGRVPHDQVEHYYAQIDVLAYPRKAMRLTDLVTPLKPLEAMAQGRLVAASSVGGHRELIEDGVTGTLFAPDDPAAIADALAGLFADRSPWAERGAIARAFVERERNWSSNILRYEPVYQRLLARPVRARVAA
;
A
#
# COMPACT_ATOMS: atom_id res chain seq x y z
N MET A 1 10.34 7.66 28.04
CA MET A 1 9.29 7.52 26.99
C MET A 1 9.98 7.74 25.66
N THR A 2 9.91 6.79 24.74
CA THR A 2 10.60 6.90 23.44
C THR A 2 9.85 7.86 22.53
N ARG A 3 10.57 8.81 21.94
CA ARG A 3 10.04 9.81 20.99
C ARG A 3 10.43 9.46 19.56
N ILE A 4 9.45 9.31 18.66
CA ILE A 4 9.70 8.94 17.27
C ILE A 4 9.13 10.01 16.35
N LEU A 5 9.99 10.57 15.49
CA LEU A 5 9.57 11.48 14.43
C LEU A 5 9.42 10.74 13.12
N HIS A 6 8.20 10.66 12.60
CA HIS A 6 7.89 10.10 11.28
C HIS A 6 7.99 11.17 10.20
N VAL A 7 8.87 10.97 9.22
CA VAL A 7 9.03 11.85 8.06
C VAL A 7 8.28 11.22 6.88
N LEU A 8 7.25 11.91 6.40
CA LEU A 8 6.19 11.37 5.54
C LEU A 8 6.05 12.18 4.24
N ASP A 9 5.64 11.52 3.15
CA ASP A 9 5.24 12.20 1.92
C ASP A 9 3.92 12.96 2.10
N HIS A 10 2.90 12.23 2.57
CA HIS A 10 1.59 12.77 2.92
C HIS A 10 0.99 12.02 4.11
N SER A 11 -0.06 12.57 4.71
CA SER A 11 -0.73 12.00 5.88
C SER A 11 -2.21 12.38 5.91
N LEU A 12 -2.93 12.01 6.95
CA LEU A 12 -4.28 12.53 7.20
C LEU A 12 -4.32 14.06 7.12
N PRO A 13 -5.40 14.67 6.60
CA PRO A 13 -6.68 14.05 6.23
C PRO A 13 -6.73 13.44 4.81
N MET A 14 -5.61 13.38 4.07
CA MET A 14 -5.59 12.72 2.77
C MET A 14 -5.78 11.20 2.93
N HIS A 15 -6.69 10.62 2.15
CA HIS A 15 -7.00 9.19 2.20
C HIS A 15 -6.23 8.44 1.10
N SER A 16 -5.38 7.52 1.51
CA SER A 16 -4.62 6.63 0.63
C SER A 16 -4.14 5.40 1.43
N GLY A 17 -3.76 4.33 0.76
CA GLY A 17 -3.13 3.18 1.42
C GLY A 17 -1.86 3.55 2.22
N TYR A 18 -1.11 4.54 1.72
CA TYR A 18 0.04 5.11 2.41
C TYR A 18 -0.36 5.74 3.75
N THR A 19 -1.42 6.55 3.74
CA THR A 19 -1.91 7.27 4.93
C THR A 19 -2.48 6.31 5.96
N PHE A 20 -3.28 5.33 5.54
CA PHE A 20 -3.89 4.35 6.45
C PHE A 20 -2.84 3.47 7.12
N ARG A 21 -1.82 3.00 6.38
CA ARG A 21 -0.68 2.30 6.98
C ARG A 21 0.05 3.18 8.00
N THR A 22 0.33 4.43 7.66
CA THR A 22 0.99 5.37 8.58
C THR A 22 0.17 5.58 9.84
N ARG A 23 -1.14 5.87 9.71
CA ARG A 23 -2.08 6.02 10.81
C ARG A 23 -2.04 4.82 11.76
N ALA A 24 -2.13 3.61 11.20
CA ALA A 24 -2.12 2.38 11.98
C ALA A 24 -0.79 2.18 12.73
N ILE A 25 0.35 2.46 12.10
CA ILE A 25 1.67 2.39 12.74
C ILE A 25 1.76 3.39 13.90
N LEU A 26 1.39 4.65 13.68
CA LEU A 26 1.48 5.68 14.71
C LEU A 26 0.56 5.36 15.91
N ARG A 27 -0.67 4.90 15.67
CA ARG A 27 -1.58 4.48 16.73
C ARG A 27 -1.02 3.33 17.56
N ALA A 28 -0.59 2.26 16.89
CA ALA A 28 -0.03 1.11 17.59
C ALA A 28 1.25 1.46 18.38
N GLN A 29 2.01 2.48 17.97
CA GLN A 29 3.15 3.00 18.73
C GLN A 29 2.70 3.80 19.95
N ILE A 30 1.63 4.61 19.84
CA ILE A 30 1.02 5.34 20.97
C ILE A 30 0.47 4.34 22.00
N ASP A 31 -0.22 3.29 21.55
CA ASP A 31 -0.76 2.25 22.43
C ASP A 31 0.33 1.52 23.22
N LYS A 32 1.56 1.48 22.68
CA LYS A 32 2.76 1.01 23.40
C LYS A 32 3.37 2.04 24.36
N GLY A 33 2.80 3.21 24.45
CA GLY A 33 3.30 4.27 25.31
C GLY A 33 4.44 5.09 24.71
N TRP A 34 4.63 5.07 23.37
CA TRP A 34 5.61 5.93 22.70
C TRP A 34 4.99 7.28 22.33
N GLU A 35 5.79 8.33 22.34
CA GLU A 35 5.38 9.65 21.85
C GLU A 35 5.75 9.77 20.38
N VAL A 36 4.77 9.99 19.51
CA VAL A 36 4.97 10.03 18.07
C VAL A 36 4.48 11.33 17.46
N ARG A 37 5.20 11.85 16.48
CA ARG A 37 4.78 12.98 15.64
C ARG A 37 5.09 12.68 14.18
N GLY A 38 4.26 13.19 13.28
CA GLY A 38 4.50 13.13 11.85
C GLY A 38 4.91 14.50 11.30
N ILE A 39 5.79 14.54 10.29
CA ILE A 39 6.05 15.73 9.48
C ILE A 39 5.96 15.38 8.01
N THR A 40 5.26 16.21 7.22
CA THR A 40 5.11 16.00 5.78
C THR A 40 5.84 17.06 4.97
N GLY A 41 6.32 16.67 3.79
CA GLY A 41 6.83 17.59 2.79
C GLY A 41 5.74 18.43 2.12
N ARG A 42 6.14 19.32 1.20
CA ARG A 42 5.24 20.20 0.43
C ARG A 42 4.35 19.46 -0.58
N ARG A 43 4.57 18.15 -0.79
CA ARG A 43 3.69 17.30 -1.62
C ARG A 43 2.36 16.97 -0.95
N HIS A 44 2.26 17.19 0.36
CA HIS A 44 1.00 17.09 1.08
C HIS A 44 0.07 18.22 0.64
N SER A 45 -0.97 17.89 -0.12
CA SER A 45 -1.84 18.87 -0.80
C SER A 45 -3.09 19.27 -0.01
N ALA A 46 -3.37 18.63 1.13
CA ALA A 46 -4.49 19.03 1.96
C ALA A 46 -4.21 20.37 2.65
N ALA A 47 -5.13 21.32 2.50
CA ALA A 47 -5.05 22.61 3.17
C ALA A 47 -5.15 22.45 4.70
N GLY A 48 -4.43 23.29 5.43
CA GLY A 48 -4.48 23.26 6.91
C GLY A 48 -3.33 24.04 7.55
N PRO A 49 -3.34 24.15 8.87
CA PRO A 49 -2.26 24.80 9.62
C PRO A 49 -0.96 23.97 9.56
N THR A 50 0.16 24.65 9.89
CA THR A 50 1.49 24.00 9.92
C THR A 50 1.62 22.93 11.02
N GLU A 51 0.80 22.98 12.04
CA GLU A 51 0.62 21.93 13.04
C GLU A 51 -0.86 21.60 13.14
N GLN A 52 -1.20 20.31 13.03
CA GLN A 52 -2.57 19.83 12.99
C GLN A 52 -2.70 18.50 13.74
N VAL A 53 -3.73 18.40 14.57
CA VAL A 53 -4.13 17.11 15.16
C VAL A 53 -5.29 16.55 14.35
N VAL A 54 -5.10 15.38 13.79
CA VAL A 54 -6.12 14.64 13.03
C VAL A 54 -6.19 13.24 13.58
N ASP A 55 -7.37 12.81 13.99
CA ASP A 55 -7.58 11.45 14.54
C ASP A 55 -6.65 11.17 15.76
N GLY A 56 -6.45 12.17 16.62
CA GLY A 56 -5.56 12.07 17.79
C GLY A 56 -4.06 12.02 17.48
N LEU A 57 -3.67 12.14 16.20
CA LEU A 57 -2.29 12.12 15.74
C LEU A 57 -1.82 13.54 15.40
N THR A 58 -0.62 13.92 15.89
CA THR A 58 -0.03 15.23 15.63
C THR A 58 0.81 15.20 14.36
N PHE A 59 0.47 16.05 13.40
CA PHE A 59 1.20 16.23 12.15
C PHE A 59 1.68 17.67 12.00
N HIS A 60 2.95 17.80 11.62
CA HIS A 60 3.56 19.06 11.20
C HIS A 60 3.64 19.12 9.67
N ARG A 61 3.63 20.32 9.10
CA ARG A 61 3.68 20.55 7.65
C ARG A 61 4.89 21.40 7.30
N THR A 62 5.62 21.02 6.27
CA THR A 62 6.65 21.87 5.70
C THR A 62 6.00 23.10 5.08
N PRO A 63 6.33 24.32 5.52
CA PRO A 63 5.67 25.53 5.05
C PRO A 63 5.96 25.84 3.56
N GLY A 64 5.02 26.55 2.94
CA GLY A 64 5.10 27.06 1.56
C GLY A 64 4.61 26.06 0.51
N ASP A 65 4.39 26.58 -0.69
CA ASP A 65 3.94 25.81 -1.84
C ASP A 65 5.06 24.93 -2.42
N PRO A 66 4.71 23.87 -3.17
CA PRO A 66 5.68 23.09 -3.93
C PRO A 66 6.53 24.00 -4.84
N ALA A 67 7.83 23.75 -4.87
CA ALA A 67 8.76 24.59 -5.63
C ALA A 67 8.43 24.53 -7.14
N LYS A 68 8.60 25.67 -7.82
CA LYS A 68 8.42 25.80 -9.28
C LYS A 68 9.78 25.72 -10.01
N GLY A 69 9.75 25.36 -11.29
CA GLY A 69 10.94 25.31 -12.14
C GLY A 69 11.19 23.91 -12.74
N ASN A 70 12.41 23.69 -13.22
CA ASN A 70 12.75 22.37 -13.76
C ASN A 70 12.73 21.30 -12.66
N ALA A 71 12.53 20.05 -13.06
CA ALA A 71 12.28 18.94 -12.13
C ALA A 71 13.40 18.81 -11.07
N VAL A 72 14.66 18.90 -11.46
CA VAL A 72 15.81 18.71 -10.54
C VAL A 72 15.90 19.82 -9.50
N LEU A 73 15.78 21.08 -9.93
CA LEU A 73 15.84 22.23 -9.02
C LEU A 73 14.63 22.27 -8.08
N ARG A 74 13.46 21.87 -8.58
CA ARG A 74 12.25 21.76 -7.77
C ARG A 74 12.42 20.72 -6.66
N GLU A 75 12.82 19.52 -7.00
CA GLU A 75 13.03 18.44 -6.03
C GLU A 75 14.10 18.82 -4.99
N TRP A 76 15.19 19.46 -5.42
CA TRP A 76 16.24 19.92 -4.51
C TRP A 76 15.76 21.00 -3.54
N ARG A 77 14.96 21.96 -4.02
CA ARG A 77 14.39 23.04 -3.18
C ARG A 77 13.39 22.48 -2.18
N ASP A 78 12.50 21.57 -2.61
CA ASP A 78 11.52 20.96 -1.72
C ASP A 78 12.19 20.07 -0.68
N LEU A 79 13.22 19.30 -1.07
CA LEU A 79 14.02 18.51 -0.15
C LEU A 79 14.73 19.41 0.88
N SER A 80 15.29 20.54 0.47
CA SER A 80 15.99 21.47 1.38
C SER A 80 15.01 22.11 2.35
N ALA A 81 13.86 22.60 1.87
CA ALA A 81 12.82 23.16 2.74
C ALA A 81 12.26 22.12 3.72
N HIS A 82 12.12 20.86 3.29
CA HIS A 82 11.68 19.79 4.17
C HIS A 82 12.73 19.47 5.22
N ALA A 83 14.01 19.42 4.87
CA ALA A 83 15.10 19.25 5.83
C ALA A 83 15.16 20.37 6.87
N ASP A 84 14.95 21.62 6.45
CA ASP A 84 14.92 22.78 7.38
C ASP A 84 13.72 22.69 8.35
N ALA A 85 12.55 22.28 7.88
CA ALA A 85 11.37 22.08 8.72
C ALA A 85 11.57 20.91 9.71
N ILE A 86 12.19 19.81 9.28
CA ILE A 86 12.56 18.70 10.16
C ILE A 86 13.57 19.18 11.23
N ASP A 87 14.58 19.94 10.83
CA ASP A 87 15.61 20.47 11.75
C ASP A 87 15.00 21.38 12.84
N ALA A 88 14.08 22.25 12.44
CA ALA A 88 13.34 23.12 13.37
C ALA A 88 12.53 22.31 14.39
N LEU A 89 11.80 21.28 13.94
CA LEU A 89 11.02 20.40 14.80
C LEU A 89 11.91 19.57 15.72
N VAL A 90 13.03 19.04 15.22
CA VAL A 90 14.00 18.28 16.00
C VAL A 90 14.61 19.12 17.13
N ARG A 91 14.91 20.40 16.90
CA ARG A 91 15.40 21.31 17.94
C ARG A 91 14.37 21.57 19.03
N GLN A 92 13.11 21.65 18.67
CA GLN A 92 12.00 21.93 19.60
C GLN A 92 11.62 20.69 20.41
N TRP A 93 11.47 19.53 19.75
CA TRP A 93 10.86 18.35 20.35
C TRP A 93 11.86 17.24 20.71
N ARG A 94 13.04 17.21 20.07
CA ARG A 94 14.16 16.27 20.33
C ARG A 94 13.72 14.79 20.29
N PRO A 95 13.41 14.23 19.10
CA PRO A 95 13.10 12.82 18.98
C PRO A 95 14.32 11.94 19.27
N ASP A 96 14.09 10.75 19.80
CA ASP A 96 15.11 9.73 20.02
C ASP A 96 15.46 8.98 18.74
N VAL A 97 14.48 8.87 17.80
CA VAL A 97 14.63 8.21 16.50
C VAL A 97 13.91 9.02 15.43
N ILE A 98 14.48 9.13 14.26
CA ILE A 98 13.81 9.60 13.04
C ILE A 98 13.46 8.38 12.20
N HIS A 99 12.20 8.24 11.83
CA HIS A 99 11.68 7.17 10.97
C HIS A 99 11.15 7.79 9.66
N ALA A 100 11.98 7.77 8.63
CA ALA A 100 11.61 8.28 7.31
C ALA A 100 10.89 7.20 6.50
N HIS A 101 9.85 7.59 5.78
CA HIS A 101 9.09 6.71 4.89
C HIS A 101 9.33 7.10 3.43
N SER A 102 9.27 6.13 2.52
CA SER A 102 9.34 6.41 1.08
C SER A 102 8.39 7.55 0.66
N PRO A 103 8.74 8.37 -0.37
CA PRO A 103 9.85 8.18 -1.31
C PRO A 103 11.21 8.57 -0.73
N VAL A 104 12.26 8.21 -1.45
CA VAL A 104 13.68 8.43 -1.06
C VAL A 104 14.01 9.87 -0.67
N LEU A 105 13.31 10.85 -1.19
CA LEU A 105 13.51 12.27 -0.86
C LEU A 105 13.27 12.57 0.63
N ASN A 106 12.31 11.89 1.25
CA ASN A 106 12.07 11.99 2.69
C ASN A 106 13.27 11.45 3.49
N ALA A 107 13.81 10.30 3.09
CA ALA A 107 15.00 9.73 3.71
C ALA A 107 16.22 10.64 3.55
N MET A 108 16.40 11.27 2.36
CA MET A 108 17.51 12.20 2.11
C MET A 108 17.39 13.48 2.95
N ALA A 109 16.19 14.02 3.12
CA ALA A 109 15.93 15.18 3.98
C ALA A 109 16.18 14.82 5.46
N ALA A 110 15.61 13.70 5.92
CA ALA A 110 15.77 13.19 7.28
C ALA A 110 17.24 12.89 7.62
N GLN A 111 18.01 12.31 6.68
CA GLN A 111 19.41 11.98 6.87
C GLN A 111 20.29 13.20 7.16
N ARG A 112 20.05 14.32 6.48
CA ARG A 112 20.79 15.59 6.74
C ARG A 112 20.66 16.01 8.20
N VAL A 113 19.43 15.90 8.72
CA VAL A 113 19.10 16.30 10.10
C VAL A 113 19.57 15.25 11.10
N ALA A 114 19.33 13.97 10.82
CA ALA A 114 19.78 12.86 11.65
C ALA A 114 21.30 12.92 11.93
N LYS A 115 22.11 13.13 10.88
CA LYS A 115 23.56 13.31 11.00
C LYS A 115 23.94 14.54 11.83
N ARG A 116 23.29 15.67 11.62
CA ARG A 116 23.57 16.92 12.35
C ARG A 116 23.33 16.78 13.84
N HIS A 117 22.27 16.07 14.24
CA HIS A 117 21.86 15.92 15.64
C HIS A 117 22.31 14.61 16.30
N GLY A 118 22.98 13.72 15.57
CA GLY A 118 23.39 12.41 16.08
C GLY A 118 22.21 11.49 16.43
N ILE A 119 21.07 11.66 15.73
CA ILE A 119 19.84 10.87 15.94
C ILE A 119 19.84 9.68 14.97
N PRO A 120 19.55 8.46 15.42
CA PRO A 120 19.47 7.30 14.53
C PRO A 120 18.31 7.43 13.54
N LEU A 121 18.56 6.98 12.30
CA LEU A 121 17.61 7.03 11.19
C LEU A 121 17.18 5.61 10.79
N ILE A 122 15.87 5.38 10.78
CA ILE A 122 15.25 4.23 10.12
C ILE A 122 14.66 4.73 8.80
N TYR A 123 14.85 3.97 7.72
CA TYR A 123 14.20 4.24 6.43
C TYR A 123 13.24 3.11 6.07
N GLU A 124 11.94 3.42 5.98
CA GLU A 124 10.89 2.48 5.58
C GLU A 124 10.56 2.63 4.10
N ILE A 125 10.70 1.52 3.36
CA ILE A 125 10.42 1.43 1.92
C ILE A 125 9.12 0.66 1.72
N ARG A 126 8.17 1.29 1.06
CA ARG A 126 6.86 0.71 0.71
C ARG A 126 6.76 0.29 -0.76
N ALA A 127 7.57 0.90 -1.60
CA ALA A 127 7.90 0.53 -2.97
C ALA A 127 9.19 1.28 -3.33
N PHE A 128 10.00 0.73 -4.21
CA PHE A 128 11.13 1.50 -4.76
C PHE A 128 10.61 2.62 -5.64
N TRP A 129 11.22 3.77 -5.54
CA TRP A 129 10.73 4.96 -6.26
C TRP A 129 10.89 4.80 -7.77
N GLU A 130 11.95 4.14 -8.23
CA GLU A 130 12.15 3.79 -9.63
C GLU A 130 11.01 2.90 -10.17
N ASP A 131 10.63 1.87 -9.44
CA ASP A 131 9.60 0.92 -9.85
C ASP A 131 8.19 1.54 -9.77
N ALA A 132 7.92 2.34 -8.75
CA ALA A 132 6.66 3.08 -8.63
C ALA A 132 6.48 4.11 -9.75
N ALA A 133 7.55 4.76 -10.21
CA ALA A 133 7.49 5.68 -11.34
C ALA A 133 7.12 4.95 -12.64
N VAL A 134 7.68 3.78 -12.89
CA VAL A 134 7.31 2.94 -14.05
C VAL A 134 5.87 2.47 -13.95
N GLY A 135 5.45 1.94 -12.80
CA GLY A 135 4.07 1.49 -12.58
C GLY A 135 3.02 2.59 -12.72
N ASN A 136 3.39 3.85 -12.52
CA ASN A 136 2.52 5.00 -12.73
C ASN A 136 2.67 5.62 -14.14
N GLY A 137 3.35 4.96 -15.07
CA GLY A 137 3.56 5.46 -16.43
C GLY A 137 4.54 6.63 -16.56
N ALA A 138 5.31 6.94 -15.50
CA ALA A 138 6.22 8.10 -15.46
C ALA A 138 7.67 7.75 -15.83
N GLY A 139 7.89 6.72 -16.62
CA GLY A 139 9.22 6.28 -17.07
C GLY A 139 9.23 4.86 -17.59
N ALA A 140 10.41 4.36 -17.92
CA ALA A 140 10.62 2.99 -18.37
C ALA A 140 11.74 2.35 -17.53
N GLU A 141 11.63 1.03 -17.30
CA GLU A 141 12.70 0.25 -16.71
C GLU A 141 14.00 0.42 -17.53
N ASN A 142 15.12 0.37 -16.84
CA ASN A 142 16.45 0.50 -17.44
C ASN A 142 16.74 1.86 -18.14
N SER A 143 15.85 2.85 -18.04
CA SER A 143 16.15 4.20 -18.51
C SER A 143 17.23 4.88 -17.63
N PRO A 144 17.94 5.91 -18.13
CA PRO A 144 18.91 6.66 -17.31
C PRO A 144 18.31 7.24 -16.03
N ARG A 145 17.03 7.69 -16.09
CA ARG A 145 16.29 8.17 -14.92
C ARG A 145 16.05 7.04 -13.93
N TYR A 146 15.65 5.87 -14.38
CA TYR A 146 15.46 4.68 -13.54
C TYR A 146 16.75 4.33 -12.78
N TRP A 147 17.88 4.26 -13.49
CA TRP A 147 19.17 3.97 -12.87
C TRP A 147 19.61 5.02 -11.86
N LEU A 148 19.41 6.31 -12.17
CA LEU A 148 19.73 7.39 -11.25
C LEU A 148 18.87 7.27 -9.96
N THR A 149 17.58 7.06 -10.11
CA THR A 149 16.67 6.91 -8.96
C THR A 149 17.02 5.69 -8.12
N ARG A 150 17.33 4.55 -8.76
CA ARG A 150 17.79 3.34 -8.08
C ARG A 150 19.09 3.56 -7.30
N GLN A 151 20.03 4.35 -7.84
CA GLN A 151 21.26 4.69 -7.11
C GLN A 151 21.00 5.61 -5.92
N LEU A 152 20.11 6.58 -6.05
CA LEU A 152 19.70 7.45 -4.94
C LEU A 152 19.03 6.63 -3.83
N GLU A 153 18.12 5.71 -4.18
CA GLU A 153 17.46 4.80 -3.24
C GLU A 153 18.50 3.93 -2.51
N THR A 154 19.40 3.29 -3.26
CA THR A 154 20.46 2.43 -2.70
C THR A 154 21.38 3.21 -1.76
N ARG A 155 21.72 4.46 -2.11
CA ARG A 155 22.55 5.33 -1.26
C ARG A 155 21.82 5.70 0.04
N ALA A 156 20.53 6.04 -0.03
CA ALA A 156 19.73 6.35 1.16
C ALA A 156 19.64 5.14 2.10
N VAL A 157 19.40 3.95 1.54
CA VAL A 157 19.39 2.68 2.27
C VAL A 157 20.74 2.40 2.96
N ARG A 158 21.86 2.56 2.24
CA ARG A 158 23.20 2.35 2.81
C ARG A 158 23.48 3.29 3.99
N SER A 159 22.97 4.49 3.92
CA SER A 159 23.26 5.52 4.92
C SER A 159 22.27 5.58 6.09
N ALA A 160 21.13 4.89 6.05
CA ALA A 160 20.26 4.71 7.20
C ALA A 160 20.87 3.74 8.22
N ASP A 161 20.55 3.86 9.50
CA ASP A 161 21.03 2.95 10.56
C ASP A 161 20.29 1.61 10.55
N ALA A 162 19.03 1.61 10.14
CA ALA A 162 18.22 0.44 9.87
C ALA A 162 17.28 0.72 8.70
N VAL A 163 16.82 -0.34 8.06
CA VAL A 163 15.88 -0.28 6.93
C VAL A 163 14.67 -1.16 7.24
N ALA A 164 13.47 -0.63 7.02
CA ALA A 164 12.25 -1.41 7.09
C ALA A 164 11.68 -1.55 5.67
N VAL A 165 11.19 -2.74 5.35
CA VAL A 165 10.48 -3.01 4.09
C VAL A 165 9.15 -3.70 4.40
N ILE A 166 8.20 -3.61 3.47
CA ILE A 166 6.85 -4.15 3.70
C ILE A 166 6.69 -5.62 3.28
N CYS A 167 7.70 -6.23 2.68
CA CYS A 167 7.62 -7.58 2.12
C CYS A 167 9.00 -8.18 1.84
N GLU A 168 9.04 -9.50 1.68
CA GLU A 168 10.27 -10.23 1.37
C GLU A 168 10.80 -9.93 -0.03
N GLY A 169 9.93 -9.62 -1.01
CA GLY A 169 10.34 -9.20 -2.34
C GLY A 169 11.27 -7.97 -2.30
N LEU A 170 10.88 -6.92 -1.57
CA LEU A 170 11.73 -5.74 -1.38
C LEU A 170 13.01 -6.06 -0.60
N ARG A 171 12.92 -6.91 0.43
CA ARG A 171 14.10 -7.36 1.19
C ARG A 171 15.10 -8.09 0.29
N GLY A 172 14.62 -9.04 -0.51
CA GLY A 172 15.45 -9.81 -1.44
C GLY A 172 16.18 -8.91 -2.44
N ASP A 173 15.49 -7.93 -3.01
CA ASP A 173 16.11 -6.97 -3.93
C ASP A 173 17.19 -6.10 -3.25
N LEU A 174 16.96 -5.64 -2.01
CA LEU A 174 17.97 -4.90 -1.26
C LEU A 174 19.21 -5.75 -0.96
N VAL A 175 19.02 -7.02 -0.59
CA VAL A 175 20.13 -7.96 -0.39
C VAL A 175 20.90 -8.15 -1.69
N ALA A 176 20.21 -8.30 -2.83
CA ALA A 176 20.82 -8.37 -4.17
C ALA A 176 21.58 -7.07 -4.55
N ARG A 177 21.20 -5.90 -3.98
CA ARG A 177 21.95 -4.64 -4.11
C ARG A 177 23.17 -4.56 -3.17
N GLY A 178 23.48 -5.61 -2.40
CA GLY A 178 24.59 -5.68 -1.45
C GLY A 178 24.31 -4.97 -0.11
N ILE A 179 23.07 -4.89 0.30
CA ILE A 179 22.70 -4.41 1.65
C ILE A 179 22.74 -5.57 2.63
N ASP A 180 23.37 -5.37 3.78
CA ASP A 180 23.45 -6.36 4.86
C ASP A 180 22.04 -6.77 5.33
N PRO A 181 21.68 -8.07 5.26
CA PRO A 181 20.39 -8.56 5.72
C PRO A 181 20.07 -8.22 7.18
N ALA A 182 21.07 -8.13 8.05
CA ALA A 182 20.91 -7.77 9.46
C ALA A 182 20.44 -6.32 9.69
N LYS A 183 20.60 -5.47 8.66
CA LYS A 183 20.11 -4.09 8.67
C LYS A 183 18.64 -3.98 8.29
N ILE A 184 18.07 -5.01 7.66
CA ILE A 184 16.74 -4.97 7.05
C ILE A 184 15.75 -5.73 7.93
N ILE A 185 14.63 -5.07 8.28
CA ILE A 185 13.48 -5.71 8.90
C ILE A 185 12.30 -5.72 7.94
N VAL A 186 11.52 -6.80 7.98
CA VAL A 186 10.25 -6.87 7.27
C VAL A 186 9.11 -6.52 8.24
N SER A 187 8.45 -5.39 7.98
CA SER A 187 7.23 -4.96 8.67
C SER A 187 6.08 -5.00 7.66
N PRO A 188 5.39 -6.13 7.53
CA PRO A 188 4.45 -6.34 6.45
C PRO A 188 3.24 -5.41 6.51
N ASN A 189 2.51 -5.33 5.41
CA ASN A 189 1.19 -4.72 5.39
C ASN A 189 0.25 -5.47 6.33
N GLY A 190 -0.65 -4.73 6.97
CA GLY A 190 -1.65 -5.27 7.88
C GLY A 190 -3.02 -4.66 7.63
N VAL A 191 -4.02 -5.18 8.29
CA VAL A 191 -5.39 -4.70 8.25
C VAL A 191 -5.80 -4.21 9.63
N ASP A 192 -6.65 -3.20 9.64
CA ASP A 192 -7.37 -2.77 10.84
C ASP A 192 -8.56 -3.70 11.05
N MET A 193 -8.41 -4.67 11.97
CA MET A 193 -9.45 -5.65 12.26
C MET A 193 -10.67 -5.03 12.98
N THR A 194 -10.55 -3.82 13.52
CA THR A 194 -11.71 -3.10 14.07
C THR A 194 -12.62 -2.58 12.97
N GLN A 195 -12.04 -2.23 11.82
CA GLN A 195 -12.77 -1.75 10.65
C GLN A 195 -13.21 -2.90 9.74
N PHE A 196 -12.31 -3.84 9.41
CA PHE A 196 -12.58 -4.89 8.43
C PHE A 196 -12.88 -6.26 9.07
N GLY A 197 -12.81 -6.39 10.38
CA GLY A 197 -12.92 -7.68 11.07
C GLY A 197 -14.34 -8.23 11.21
N THR A 198 -15.39 -7.43 11.01
CA THR A 198 -16.78 -7.91 11.07
C THR A 198 -17.43 -7.71 9.70
N PRO A 199 -17.62 -8.79 8.90
CA PRO A 199 -18.23 -8.67 7.59
C PRO A 199 -19.65 -8.09 7.69
N ALA A 200 -19.92 -7.02 6.93
CA ALA A 200 -21.27 -6.50 6.81
C ALA A 200 -22.19 -7.54 6.12
N PRO A 201 -23.46 -7.65 6.51
CA PRO A 201 -24.42 -8.47 5.77
C PRO A 201 -24.68 -7.84 4.38
N ARG A 202 -25.03 -8.69 3.42
CA ARG A 202 -25.44 -8.21 2.08
C ARG A 202 -26.73 -7.40 2.20
N ASP A 203 -26.67 -6.14 1.78
CA ASP A 203 -27.85 -5.24 1.79
C ASP A 203 -28.74 -5.53 0.58
N PRO A 204 -30.02 -5.98 0.79
CA PRO A 204 -30.92 -6.27 -0.31
C PRO A 204 -31.29 -5.04 -1.18
N ALA A 205 -31.35 -3.86 -0.59
CA ALA A 205 -31.66 -2.63 -1.32
C ALA A 205 -30.51 -2.24 -2.26
N LEU A 206 -29.27 -2.32 -1.76
CA LEU A 206 -28.07 -2.11 -2.59
C LEU A 206 -27.93 -3.19 -3.66
N THR A 207 -28.23 -4.46 -3.33
CA THR A 207 -28.26 -5.58 -4.28
C THR A 207 -29.22 -5.29 -5.42
N ALA A 208 -30.45 -4.82 -5.13
CA ALA A 208 -31.45 -4.49 -6.12
C ALA A 208 -31.04 -3.27 -6.97
N THR A 209 -30.52 -2.22 -6.33
CA THR A 209 -30.04 -1.00 -7.01
C THR A 209 -28.94 -1.29 -8.01
N LEU A 210 -28.01 -2.19 -7.67
CA LEU A 210 -26.90 -2.61 -8.52
C LEU A 210 -27.29 -3.73 -9.51
N GLY A 211 -28.52 -4.24 -9.45
CA GLY A 211 -28.97 -5.34 -10.32
C GLY A 211 -28.22 -6.65 -10.09
N LEU A 212 -27.82 -6.95 -8.85
CA LEU A 212 -26.99 -8.10 -8.48
C LEU A 212 -27.80 -9.29 -7.93
N ALA A 213 -29.14 -9.22 -7.96
CA ALA A 213 -29.99 -10.29 -7.46
C ALA A 213 -29.77 -11.60 -8.24
N GLY A 214 -29.38 -12.65 -7.55
CA GLY A 214 -29.09 -13.97 -8.17
C GLY A 214 -27.80 -14.03 -8.99
N ALA A 215 -26.98 -12.98 -8.98
CA ALA A 215 -25.73 -12.96 -9.73
C ALA A 215 -24.58 -13.66 -8.99
N ASP A 216 -23.64 -14.21 -9.77
CA ASP A 216 -22.29 -14.57 -9.36
C ASP A 216 -21.43 -13.29 -9.46
N VAL A 217 -21.12 -12.65 -8.33
CA VAL A 217 -20.50 -11.33 -8.33
C VAL A 217 -18.99 -11.40 -8.17
N VAL A 218 -18.28 -11.09 -9.24
CA VAL A 218 -16.83 -10.78 -9.19
C VAL A 218 -16.66 -9.30 -8.91
N GLY A 219 -15.70 -8.88 -8.12
CA GLY A 219 -15.51 -7.47 -7.85
C GLY A 219 -14.07 -7.04 -7.60
N PHE A 220 -13.87 -5.74 -7.79
CA PHE A 220 -12.64 -5.06 -7.40
C PHE A 220 -13.01 -3.76 -6.69
N ILE A 221 -12.34 -3.48 -5.58
CA ILE A 221 -12.50 -2.25 -4.81
C ILE A 221 -11.15 -1.56 -4.68
N GLY A 222 -11.03 -0.33 -5.18
CA GLY A 222 -9.81 0.46 -5.05
C GLY A 222 -9.53 1.44 -6.17
N SER A 223 -8.28 1.90 -6.24
CA SER A 223 -7.85 2.82 -7.30
C SER A 223 -7.54 2.07 -8.59
N PHE A 224 -7.97 2.63 -9.73
CA PHE A 224 -7.82 2.06 -11.07
C PHE A 224 -6.51 2.54 -11.71
N TYR A 225 -5.42 1.89 -11.34
CA TYR A 225 -4.10 2.05 -11.97
C TYR A 225 -3.86 0.95 -13.01
N ASP A 226 -3.02 1.23 -13.99
CA ASP A 226 -2.69 0.28 -15.07
C ASP A 226 -2.19 -1.06 -14.55
N TYR A 227 -1.27 -1.02 -13.58
CA TYR A 227 -0.69 -2.24 -13.00
C TYR A 227 -1.68 -3.11 -12.21
N GLU A 228 -2.90 -2.64 -11.92
CA GLU A 228 -3.94 -3.46 -11.29
C GLU A 228 -4.60 -4.43 -12.28
N GLY A 229 -4.43 -4.24 -13.62
CA GLY A 229 -4.84 -5.18 -14.66
C GLY A 229 -6.35 -5.30 -14.85
N LEU A 230 -7.12 -4.25 -14.53
CA LEU A 230 -8.59 -4.28 -14.66
C LEU A 230 -9.06 -4.39 -16.12
N ASP A 231 -8.22 -4.00 -17.05
CA ASP A 231 -8.41 -4.23 -18.49
C ASP A 231 -8.45 -5.72 -18.85
N ASP A 232 -7.57 -6.54 -18.25
CA ASP A 232 -7.57 -8.00 -18.40
C ASP A 232 -8.81 -8.62 -17.76
N LEU A 233 -9.26 -8.09 -16.60
CA LEU A 233 -10.49 -8.55 -15.94
C LEU A 233 -11.73 -8.26 -16.79
N ILE A 234 -11.81 -7.10 -17.41
CA ILE A 234 -12.89 -6.76 -18.36
C ILE A 234 -12.80 -7.64 -19.61
N ALA A 235 -11.58 -7.91 -20.12
CA ALA A 235 -11.38 -8.80 -21.26
C ALA A 235 -11.74 -10.28 -20.96
N ALA A 236 -11.68 -10.70 -19.70
CA ALA A 236 -12.09 -12.04 -19.25
C ALA A 236 -13.62 -12.22 -19.21
N MET A 237 -14.39 -11.14 -19.06
CA MET A 237 -15.85 -11.22 -18.88
C MET A 237 -16.60 -11.94 -20.00
N PRO A 238 -16.29 -11.76 -21.29
CA PRO A 238 -16.96 -12.52 -22.34
C PRO A 238 -16.87 -14.04 -22.22
N GLN A 239 -15.72 -14.56 -21.80
CA GLN A 239 -15.54 -16.00 -21.56
C GLN A 239 -16.25 -16.43 -20.28
N LEU A 240 -16.11 -15.67 -19.21
CA LEU A 240 -16.77 -15.96 -17.93
C LEU A 240 -18.29 -15.98 -18.06
N VAL A 241 -18.90 -14.98 -18.73
CA VAL A 241 -20.36 -14.91 -18.92
C VAL A 241 -20.89 -16.06 -19.80
N ARG A 242 -20.13 -16.50 -20.82
CA ARG A 242 -20.54 -17.71 -21.59
C ARG A 242 -20.57 -18.97 -20.73
N ALA A 243 -19.63 -19.11 -19.80
CA ALA A 243 -19.58 -20.24 -18.85
C ALA A 243 -20.58 -20.09 -17.69
N ARG A 244 -20.82 -18.86 -17.27
CA ARG A 244 -21.66 -18.48 -16.11
C ARG A 244 -22.55 -17.28 -16.48
N PRO A 245 -23.73 -17.47 -17.12
CA PRO A 245 -24.57 -16.38 -17.61
C PRO A 245 -25.04 -15.38 -16.56
N GLN A 246 -25.04 -15.75 -15.28
CA GLN A 246 -25.37 -14.86 -14.17
C GLN A 246 -24.16 -14.10 -13.61
N ALA A 247 -22.93 -14.30 -14.15
CA ALA A 247 -21.75 -13.61 -13.67
C ALA A 247 -21.84 -12.10 -13.94
N LYS A 248 -21.49 -11.29 -12.95
CA LYS A 248 -21.39 -9.84 -13.05
C LYS A 248 -20.08 -9.35 -12.45
N LEU A 249 -19.52 -8.29 -13.05
CA LEU A 249 -18.33 -7.60 -12.57
C LEU A 249 -18.73 -6.28 -11.93
N LEU A 250 -18.36 -6.10 -10.65
CA LEU A 250 -18.61 -4.88 -9.89
C LEU A 250 -17.28 -4.16 -9.64
N LEU A 251 -17.10 -2.97 -10.22
CA LEU A 251 -15.92 -2.12 -10.09
C LEU A 251 -16.24 -0.91 -9.21
N VAL A 252 -15.66 -0.88 -8.01
CA VAL A 252 -15.87 0.19 -7.02
C VAL A 252 -14.57 0.98 -6.86
N GLY A 253 -14.62 2.27 -7.17
CA GLY A 253 -13.45 3.13 -7.11
C GLY A 253 -13.31 4.02 -8.31
N GLY A 254 -12.09 4.41 -8.64
CA GLY A 254 -11.76 5.25 -9.77
C GLY A 254 -10.27 5.53 -9.83
N GLY A 255 -9.80 6.11 -10.90
CA GLY A 255 -8.38 6.37 -11.04
C GLY A 255 -7.97 6.78 -12.45
N PRO A 256 -6.66 6.84 -12.73
CA PRO A 256 -6.16 7.30 -14.03
C PRO A 256 -6.69 6.50 -15.22
N CYS A 257 -6.96 5.19 -15.02
CA CYS A 257 -7.43 4.30 -16.11
C CYS A 257 -8.95 4.24 -16.23
N GLU A 258 -9.72 4.94 -15.37
CA GLU A 258 -11.19 4.80 -15.32
C GLU A 258 -11.86 5.02 -16.67
N GLN A 259 -11.48 6.06 -17.41
CA GLN A 259 -12.08 6.37 -18.70
C GLN A 259 -11.84 5.24 -19.72
N ALA A 260 -10.58 4.79 -19.84
CA ALA A 260 -10.22 3.72 -20.78
C ALA A 260 -10.94 2.39 -20.45
N LEU A 261 -11.06 2.07 -19.16
CA LEU A 261 -11.78 0.87 -18.71
C LEU A 261 -13.28 0.95 -19.02
N ARG A 262 -13.91 2.12 -18.87
CA ARG A 262 -15.32 2.33 -19.26
C ARG A 262 -15.52 2.19 -20.77
N GLU A 263 -14.63 2.76 -21.57
CA GLU A 263 -14.65 2.63 -23.03
C GLU A 263 -14.51 1.16 -23.46
N GLN A 264 -13.57 0.43 -22.85
CA GLN A 264 -13.40 -1.00 -23.10
C GLN A 264 -14.64 -1.82 -22.71
N ALA A 265 -15.25 -1.53 -21.57
CA ALA A 265 -16.46 -2.20 -21.11
C ALA A 265 -17.64 -1.95 -22.05
N LEU A 266 -17.82 -0.71 -22.53
CA LEU A 266 -18.88 -0.35 -23.49
C LEU A 266 -18.71 -1.06 -24.85
N ALA A 267 -17.48 -1.32 -25.26
CA ALA A 267 -17.17 -2.07 -26.48
C ALA A 267 -17.40 -3.58 -26.33
N SER A 268 -17.57 -4.09 -25.12
CA SER A 268 -17.82 -5.51 -24.86
C SER A 268 -19.24 -5.91 -25.23
N PRO A 269 -19.47 -7.09 -25.88
CA PRO A 269 -20.81 -7.61 -26.13
C PRO A 269 -21.56 -7.98 -24.83
N PHE A 270 -20.89 -7.95 -23.68
CA PHE A 270 -21.43 -8.22 -22.36
C PHE A 270 -21.33 -7.00 -21.43
N ASN A 271 -21.45 -5.77 -21.98
CA ASN A 271 -21.37 -4.53 -21.23
C ASN A 271 -22.36 -4.47 -20.05
N ASP A 272 -23.56 -5.03 -20.21
CA ASP A 272 -24.59 -5.09 -19.16
C ASP A 272 -24.23 -5.96 -17.96
N HIS A 273 -23.14 -6.72 -18.07
CA HIS A 273 -22.55 -7.51 -16.97
C HIS A 273 -21.45 -6.77 -16.21
N ILE A 274 -21.06 -5.55 -16.65
CA ILE A 274 -19.96 -4.77 -16.06
C ILE A 274 -20.49 -3.49 -15.43
N ILE A 275 -20.37 -3.38 -14.13
CA ILE A 275 -20.97 -2.31 -13.33
C ILE A 275 -19.87 -1.45 -12.73
N PHE A 276 -19.87 -0.17 -13.06
CA PHE A 276 -18.99 0.83 -12.44
C PHE A 276 -19.77 1.66 -11.43
N VAL A 277 -19.41 1.55 -10.16
CA VAL A 277 -20.02 2.33 -9.07
C VAL A 277 -19.44 3.74 -8.98
N GLY A 278 -18.14 3.89 -9.26
CA GLY A 278 -17.41 5.10 -8.97
C GLY A 278 -16.82 5.09 -7.56
N ARG A 279 -16.29 6.24 -7.12
CA ARG A 279 -15.70 6.39 -5.79
C ARG A 279 -16.77 6.47 -4.72
N VAL A 280 -16.59 5.70 -3.66
CA VAL A 280 -17.49 5.70 -2.49
C VAL A 280 -16.73 6.20 -1.24
N PRO A 281 -17.43 6.80 -0.26
CA PRO A 281 -16.85 7.15 1.03
C PRO A 281 -16.25 5.92 1.72
N HIS A 282 -15.14 6.11 2.43
CA HIS A 282 -14.39 5.00 3.04
C HIS A 282 -15.21 4.22 4.08
N ASP A 283 -16.08 4.89 4.79
CA ASP A 283 -17.02 4.32 5.77
C ASP A 283 -18.17 3.50 5.14
N GLN A 284 -18.35 3.58 3.82
CA GLN A 284 -19.35 2.81 3.08
C GLN A 284 -18.76 1.61 2.31
N VAL A 285 -17.44 1.50 2.26
CA VAL A 285 -16.74 0.47 1.45
C VAL A 285 -17.16 -0.94 1.86
N GLU A 286 -17.41 -1.20 3.13
CA GLU A 286 -17.82 -2.51 3.65
C GLU A 286 -19.12 -3.01 3.04
N HIS A 287 -20.07 -2.12 2.77
CA HIS A 287 -21.34 -2.49 2.13
C HIS A 287 -21.13 -3.05 0.72
N TYR A 288 -20.10 -2.53 0.00
CA TYR A 288 -19.75 -3.03 -1.33
C TYR A 288 -18.96 -4.34 -1.27
N TYR A 289 -18.07 -4.52 -0.27
CA TYR A 289 -17.47 -5.82 -0.01
C TYR A 289 -18.55 -6.89 0.21
N ALA A 290 -19.63 -6.55 0.91
CA ALA A 290 -20.75 -7.44 1.16
C ALA A 290 -21.50 -7.88 -0.12
N GLN A 291 -21.45 -7.10 -1.20
CA GLN A 291 -22.09 -7.43 -2.48
C GLN A 291 -21.26 -8.37 -3.36
N ILE A 292 -19.97 -8.56 -3.03
CA ILE A 292 -19.03 -9.30 -3.87
C ILE A 292 -18.85 -10.72 -3.32
N ASP A 293 -18.92 -11.71 -4.19
CA ASP A 293 -18.66 -13.11 -3.86
C ASP A 293 -17.17 -13.45 -3.93
N VAL A 294 -16.48 -12.98 -5.00
CA VAL A 294 -15.04 -13.20 -5.23
C VAL A 294 -14.36 -11.89 -5.58
N LEU A 295 -13.40 -11.46 -4.78
CA LEU A 295 -12.55 -10.31 -5.08
C LEU A 295 -11.48 -10.73 -6.08
N ALA A 296 -11.38 -10.02 -7.22
CA ALA A 296 -10.40 -10.31 -8.27
C ALA A 296 -9.30 -9.24 -8.30
N TYR A 297 -8.05 -9.67 -8.24
CA TYR A 297 -6.85 -8.80 -8.27
C TYR A 297 -5.89 -9.21 -9.38
N PRO A 298 -6.17 -8.84 -10.64
CA PRO A 298 -5.45 -9.33 -11.82
C PRO A 298 -4.19 -8.52 -12.13
N ARG A 299 -3.37 -8.20 -11.13
CA ARG A 299 -2.17 -7.38 -11.30
C ARG A 299 -1.30 -7.88 -12.44
N LYS A 300 -0.84 -6.95 -13.27
CA LYS A 300 0.06 -7.21 -14.39
C LYS A 300 1.43 -7.67 -13.94
N ALA A 301 2.10 -8.53 -14.74
CA ALA A 301 3.47 -8.97 -14.49
C ALA A 301 4.44 -7.81 -14.76
N MET A 302 4.92 -7.21 -13.71
CA MET A 302 5.93 -6.16 -13.74
C MET A 302 6.71 -6.11 -12.43
N ARG A 303 7.88 -5.51 -12.44
CA ARG A 303 8.75 -5.46 -11.28
C ARG A 303 8.06 -4.89 -10.02
N LEU A 304 7.24 -3.85 -10.15
CA LEU A 304 6.48 -3.27 -9.03
C LEU A 304 5.57 -4.31 -8.35
N THR A 305 4.81 -5.06 -9.13
CA THR A 305 3.84 -6.04 -8.62
C THR A 305 4.49 -7.33 -8.14
N ASP A 306 5.65 -7.67 -8.69
CA ASP A 306 6.45 -8.80 -8.21
C ASP A 306 7.12 -8.52 -6.86
N LEU A 307 7.55 -7.28 -6.63
CA LEU A 307 8.26 -6.93 -5.41
C LEU A 307 7.35 -6.45 -4.27
N VAL A 308 6.11 -5.99 -4.55
CA VAL A 308 5.29 -5.25 -3.57
C VAL A 308 3.98 -5.96 -3.28
N THR A 309 3.78 -6.32 -2.01
CA THR A 309 2.50 -6.88 -1.51
C THR A 309 1.43 -5.80 -1.41
N PRO A 310 0.21 -6.03 -1.96
CA PRO A 310 -0.91 -5.09 -1.85
C PRO A 310 -1.64 -5.19 -0.50
N LEU A 311 -2.42 -4.15 -0.17
CA LEU A 311 -3.34 -4.13 0.98
C LEU A 311 -4.70 -4.77 0.66
N LYS A 312 -5.22 -4.56 -0.56
CA LYS A 312 -6.58 -4.94 -0.95
C LYS A 312 -6.93 -6.44 -0.74
N PRO A 313 -6.06 -7.41 -1.10
CA PRO A 313 -6.34 -8.82 -0.79
C PRO A 313 -6.46 -9.09 0.71
N LEU A 314 -5.67 -8.41 1.54
CA LEU A 314 -5.73 -8.57 3.00
C LEU A 314 -7.05 -8.03 3.58
N GLU A 315 -7.56 -6.90 3.05
CA GLU A 315 -8.87 -6.35 3.43
C GLU A 315 -10.00 -7.32 3.06
N ALA A 316 -9.95 -7.91 1.85
CA ALA A 316 -10.90 -8.92 1.41
C ALA A 316 -10.85 -10.19 2.30
N MET A 317 -9.65 -10.69 2.60
CA MET A 317 -9.46 -11.84 3.49
C MET A 317 -9.96 -11.55 4.91
N ALA A 318 -9.74 -10.35 5.45
CA ALA A 318 -10.27 -9.93 6.76
C ALA A 318 -11.80 -9.99 6.80
N GLN A 319 -12.46 -9.71 5.67
CA GLN A 319 -13.90 -9.83 5.48
C GLN A 319 -14.36 -11.28 5.22
N GLY A 320 -13.45 -12.26 5.27
CA GLY A 320 -13.76 -13.66 4.93
C GLY A 320 -14.19 -13.84 3.48
N ARG A 321 -13.88 -12.89 2.58
CA ARG A 321 -14.22 -12.97 1.16
C ARG A 321 -13.19 -13.79 0.40
N LEU A 322 -13.64 -14.50 -0.61
CA LEU A 322 -12.73 -15.22 -1.49
C LEU A 322 -11.91 -14.26 -2.34
N VAL A 323 -10.64 -14.60 -2.52
CA VAL A 323 -9.70 -13.85 -3.32
C VAL A 323 -9.24 -14.69 -4.50
N ALA A 324 -9.34 -14.15 -5.71
CA ALA A 324 -8.70 -14.66 -6.91
C ALA A 324 -7.69 -13.60 -7.40
N ALA A 325 -6.43 -13.97 -7.58
CA ALA A 325 -5.37 -13.01 -7.87
C ALA A 325 -4.36 -13.57 -8.89
N SER A 326 -3.74 -12.66 -9.65
CA SER A 326 -2.63 -13.05 -10.52
C SER A 326 -1.43 -13.55 -9.71
N SER A 327 -0.69 -14.53 -10.23
CA SER A 327 0.46 -15.14 -9.55
C SER A 327 1.74 -14.29 -9.64
N VAL A 328 1.62 -12.96 -9.51
CA VAL A 328 2.78 -12.07 -9.34
C VAL A 328 3.40 -12.22 -7.95
N GLY A 329 4.69 -11.88 -7.80
CA GLY A 329 5.42 -12.10 -6.56
C GLY A 329 4.78 -11.51 -5.31
N GLY A 330 4.23 -10.30 -5.42
CA GLY A 330 3.52 -9.65 -4.32
C GLY A 330 2.25 -10.38 -3.87
N HIS A 331 1.56 -11.09 -4.77
CA HIS A 331 0.42 -11.92 -4.40
C HIS A 331 0.84 -13.28 -3.85
N ARG A 332 1.86 -13.93 -4.44
CA ARG A 332 2.39 -15.21 -3.93
C ARG A 332 2.92 -15.12 -2.50
N GLU A 333 3.33 -13.94 -2.03
CA GLU A 333 3.72 -13.74 -0.63
C GLU A 333 2.51 -13.71 0.33
N LEU A 334 1.31 -13.43 -0.18
CA LEU A 334 0.09 -13.28 0.61
C LEU A 334 -0.87 -14.47 0.50
N ILE A 335 -0.85 -15.16 -0.64
CA ILE A 335 -1.86 -16.12 -1.03
C ILE A 335 -1.21 -17.48 -1.21
N GLU A 336 -1.67 -18.46 -0.45
CA GLU A 336 -1.42 -19.87 -0.67
C GLU A 336 -2.54 -20.41 -1.58
N ASP A 337 -2.14 -20.82 -2.80
CA ASP A 337 -3.09 -21.24 -3.83
C ASP A 337 -3.93 -22.43 -3.38
N GLY A 338 -5.22 -22.33 -3.58
CA GLY A 338 -6.18 -23.35 -3.17
C GLY A 338 -6.54 -23.32 -1.67
N VAL A 339 -5.80 -22.61 -0.82
CA VAL A 339 -5.98 -22.56 0.64
C VAL A 339 -6.54 -21.22 1.11
N THR A 340 -5.80 -20.12 0.93
CA THR A 340 -6.22 -18.78 1.35
C THR A 340 -6.78 -17.95 0.20
N GLY A 341 -6.63 -18.41 -1.05
CA GLY A 341 -7.14 -17.79 -2.25
C GLY A 341 -6.89 -18.66 -3.48
N THR A 342 -7.11 -18.13 -4.66
CA THR A 342 -6.86 -18.79 -5.94
C THR A 342 -5.89 -17.93 -6.75
N LEU A 343 -4.82 -18.54 -7.28
CA LEU A 343 -3.85 -17.87 -8.13
C LEU A 343 -4.05 -18.28 -9.60
N PHE A 344 -3.99 -17.29 -10.50
CA PHE A 344 -4.03 -17.49 -11.96
C PHE A 344 -2.83 -16.80 -12.63
N ALA A 345 -2.55 -17.16 -13.89
CA ALA A 345 -1.47 -16.54 -14.67
C ALA A 345 -1.73 -15.04 -14.86
N PRO A 346 -0.74 -14.16 -14.63
CA PRO A 346 -0.88 -12.72 -14.91
C PRO A 346 -0.96 -12.46 -16.42
N ASP A 347 -1.53 -11.32 -16.81
CA ASP A 347 -1.67 -10.86 -18.21
C ASP A 347 -2.38 -11.88 -19.13
N ASP A 348 -3.26 -12.70 -18.55
CA ASP A 348 -3.99 -13.75 -19.26
C ASP A 348 -5.49 -13.70 -18.90
N PRO A 349 -6.32 -13.01 -19.72
CA PRO A 349 -7.77 -12.95 -19.51
C PRO A 349 -8.46 -14.33 -19.52
N ALA A 350 -7.94 -15.31 -20.25
CA ALA A 350 -8.52 -16.66 -20.27
C ALA A 350 -8.29 -17.37 -18.93
N ALA A 351 -7.07 -17.28 -18.40
CA ALA A 351 -6.75 -17.83 -17.07
C ALA A 351 -7.59 -17.18 -15.95
N ILE A 352 -7.88 -15.88 -16.05
CA ILE A 352 -8.79 -15.17 -15.13
C ILE A 352 -10.19 -15.78 -15.21
N ALA A 353 -10.73 -15.92 -16.42
CA ALA A 353 -12.08 -16.43 -16.64
C ALA A 353 -12.21 -17.87 -16.14
N ASP A 354 -11.25 -18.74 -16.43
CA ASP A 354 -11.25 -20.15 -16.01
C ASP A 354 -11.18 -20.30 -14.50
N ALA A 355 -10.30 -19.54 -13.84
CA ALA A 355 -10.18 -19.52 -12.38
C ALA A 355 -11.48 -19.08 -11.70
N LEU A 356 -12.10 -18.01 -12.19
CA LEU A 356 -13.37 -17.51 -11.66
C LEU A 356 -14.53 -18.49 -11.93
N ALA A 357 -14.63 -19.04 -13.14
CA ALA A 357 -15.64 -20.03 -13.48
C ALA A 357 -15.52 -21.29 -12.59
N GLY A 358 -14.30 -21.75 -12.34
CA GLY A 358 -14.03 -22.88 -11.43
C GLY A 358 -14.47 -22.59 -10.00
N LEU A 359 -14.19 -21.41 -9.47
CA LEU A 359 -14.64 -20.99 -8.14
C LEU A 359 -16.17 -21.01 -8.03
N PHE A 360 -16.89 -20.49 -9.03
CA PHE A 360 -18.35 -20.47 -9.02
C PHE A 360 -19.01 -21.84 -9.30
N ALA A 361 -18.28 -22.76 -9.91
CA ALA A 361 -18.77 -24.11 -10.16
C ALA A 361 -18.90 -24.95 -8.86
N ASP A 362 -17.99 -24.75 -7.91
CA ASP A 362 -18.05 -25.40 -6.60
C ASP A 362 -17.89 -24.38 -5.47
N ARG A 363 -19.01 -24.12 -4.78
CA ARG A 363 -19.05 -23.21 -3.62
C ARG A 363 -18.84 -23.92 -2.28
N SER A 364 -18.73 -25.24 -2.29
CA SER A 364 -18.62 -26.02 -1.04
C SER A 364 -17.43 -25.65 -0.15
N PRO A 365 -16.22 -25.33 -0.68
CA PRO A 365 -15.06 -24.96 0.14
C PRO A 365 -15.02 -23.47 0.54
N TRP A 366 -15.96 -22.66 0.12
CA TRP A 366 -15.90 -21.20 0.27
C TRP A 366 -15.83 -20.75 1.72
N ALA A 367 -16.69 -21.28 2.58
CA ALA A 367 -16.76 -20.90 3.99
C ALA A 367 -15.45 -21.25 4.72
N GLU A 368 -14.91 -22.43 4.46
CA GLU A 368 -13.66 -22.90 5.06
C GLU A 368 -12.47 -22.04 4.57
N ARG A 369 -12.34 -21.84 3.27
CA ARG A 369 -11.28 -21.00 2.68
C ARG A 369 -11.32 -19.57 3.20
N GLY A 370 -12.52 -18.97 3.27
CA GLY A 370 -12.70 -17.62 3.84
C GLY A 370 -12.29 -17.55 5.31
N ALA A 371 -12.61 -18.57 6.10
CA ALA A 371 -12.22 -18.66 7.51
C ALA A 371 -10.70 -18.80 7.67
N ILE A 372 -10.04 -19.65 6.86
CA ILE A 372 -8.58 -19.82 6.86
C ILE A 372 -7.89 -18.52 6.48
N ALA A 373 -8.32 -17.86 5.40
CA ALA A 373 -7.76 -16.60 4.93
C ALA A 373 -7.90 -15.49 6.00
N ARG A 374 -9.06 -15.40 6.64
CA ARG A 374 -9.30 -14.46 7.75
C ARG A 374 -8.38 -14.76 8.94
N ALA A 375 -8.27 -16.01 9.38
CA ALA A 375 -7.40 -16.40 10.49
C ALA A 375 -5.93 -16.07 10.22
N PHE A 376 -5.47 -16.20 8.97
CA PHE A 376 -4.13 -15.76 8.55
C PHE A 376 -3.94 -14.24 8.76
N VAL A 377 -4.91 -13.43 8.33
CA VAL A 377 -4.83 -11.96 8.50
C VAL A 377 -4.85 -11.58 9.98
N GLU A 378 -5.74 -12.15 10.76
CA GLU A 378 -5.85 -11.91 12.22
C GLU A 378 -4.56 -12.24 12.96
N ARG A 379 -3.90 -13.32 12.60
CA ARG A 379 -2.67 -13.77 13.27
C ARG A 379 -1.42 -13.04 12.80
N GLU A 380 -1.26 -12.84 11.49
CA GLU A 380 0.03 -12.46 10.89
C GLU A 380 0.03 -11.08 10.22
N ARG A 381 -1.13 -10.56 9.89
CA ARG A 381 -1.28 -9.33 9.08
C ARG A 381 -2.10 -8.25 9.79
N ASN A 382 -2.02 -8.18 11.12
CA ASN A 382 -2.58 -7.08 11.90
C ASN A 382 -1.49 -6.07 12.31
N TRP A 383 -1.89 -4.83 12.54
CA TRP A 383 -0.95 -3.74 12.84
C TRP A 383 -0.23 -3.92 14.18
N SER A 384 -0.92 -4.46 15.20
CA SER A 384 -0.31 -4.66 16.52
C SER A 384 0.88 -5.61 16.46
N SER A 385 0.76 -6.73 15.73
CA SER A 385 1.86 -7.68 15.51
C SER A 385 3.01 -7.05 14.70
N ASN A 386 2.69 -6.19 13.74
CA ASN A 386 3.71 -5.55 12.90
C ASN A 386 4.58 -4.57 13.68
N ILE A 387 4.01 -3.84 14.64
CA ILE A 387 4.77 -2.90 15.50
C ILE A 387 5.76 -3.63 16.38
N LEU A 388 5.47 -4.84 16.84
CA LEU A 388 6.41 -5.64 17.62
C LEU A 388 7.73 -5.88 16.87
N ARG A 389 7.71 -5.93 15.55
CA ARG A 389 8.89 -6.12 14.70
C ARG A 389 9.85 -4.92 14.73
N TYR A 390 9.36 -3.71 14.97
CA TYR A 390 10.20 -2.51 15.09
C TYR A 390 10.91 -2.41 16.45
N GLU A 391 10.30 -2.94 17.52
CA GLU A 391 10.78 -2.75 18.89
C GLU A 391 12.24 -3.14 19.10
N PRO A 392 12.71 -4.34 18.69
CA PRO A 392 14.12 -4.71 18.85
C PRO A 392 15.07 -3.77 18.09
N VAL A 393 14.63 -3.21 16.98
CA VAL A 393 15.41 -2.28 16.16
C VAL A 393 15.56 -0.94 16.88
N TYR A 394 14.45 -0.38 17.37
CA TYR A 394 14.50 0.85 18.17
C TYR A 394 15.37 0.68 19.40
N GLN A 395 15.21 -0.41 20.16
CA GLN A 395 16.03 -0.70 21.33
C GLN A 395 17.52 -0.77 20.99
N ARG A 396 17.89 -1.49 19.91
CA ARG A 396 19.28 -1.58 19.45
C ARG A 396 19.86 -0.23 19.04
N LEU A 397 19.06 0.61 18.37
CA LEU A 397 19.50 1.94 17.93
C LEU A 397 19.68 2.90 19.10
N LEU A 398 18.80 2.84 20.09
CA LEU A 398 18.86 3.68 21.30
C LEU A 398 19.99 3.26 22.25
N ALA A 399 20.34 1.98 22.29
CA ALA A 399 21.45 1.49 23.12
C ALA A 399 22.84 1.92 22.62
N ARG A 400 22.98 2.42 21.37
CA ARG A 400 24.26 2.89 20.84
C ARG A 400 24.71 4.20 21.53
N PRO A 401 25.95 4.31 22.01
CA PRO A 401 26.47 5.54 22.63
C PRO A 401 26.40 6.70 21.62
N VAL A 402 26.07 7.90 22.10
CA VAL A 402 25.93 9.12 21.27
C VAL A 402 27.21 9.44 20.48
N ARG A 403 28.42 9.13 21.03
CA ARG A 403 29.71 9.33 20.35
C ARG A 403 29.89 8.44 19.09
N ALA A 404 29.32 7.23 19.08
CA ALA A 404 29.33 6.34 17.90
C ALA A 404 28.35 6.77 16.83
N ARG A 405 27.38 7.62 17.17
CA ARG A 405 26.34 8.11 16.24
C ARG A 405 26.85 9.25 15.33
N VAL A 406 27.88 9.99 15.76
CA VAL A 406 28.45 11.13 15.00
C VAL A 406 29.56 10.67 14.03
N ALA A 407 30.14 9.51 14.22
CA ALA A 407 31.29 9.00 13.45
C ALA A 407 30.91 8.06 12.29
N ALA A 408 29.61 7.69 12.13
CA ALA A 408 29.09 6.87 11.04
C ALA A 408 28.37 7.70 9.99
#